data_072f693347e29808b8334746a463bd57
#
_entry.id   072f693347e29808b8334746a463bd57
#
_cell.length_a   1.000
_cell.length_b   1.000
_cell.length_c   1.000
_cell.angle_alpha   90.00
_cell.angle_beta   90.00
_cell.angle_gamma   90.00
#
_symmetry.space_group_name_H-M   'P 1'
#
loop_
_entity.id
_entity.type
_entity.pdbx_description
1 polymer ?
#
loop_
_entity_poly.entity_id
_entity_poly.type
_entity_poly.pdbx_seq_one_letter_code
_entity_poly.pdbx_strand_id
1 'polypeptide(L)'
;MSGALIQLVSKGVQDVYLNSDEGHSFFRMKFTRHTNFSQAPKYIKHLSDKDMSIKIPVLGDILTGLWVESSSLNSNANIASNLFYNSTLDLFIGGQKIDSQHYDYFGDIWPNYLADTWNKSQELNNKTSTSNFTFLPLHFFFCDHKAFLPLIALQHHEVEIRINFDEANLALITADEKKAKIYGNYVYLDTNERESLITRPLDFVITQVQRIEFPLTTT
;
A
#
# COMPACT_ATOMS: atom_id res chain seq x y z
N MET A 1 12.24 -34.39 36.54
CA MET A 1 12.47 -33.14 35.78
C MET A 1 13.34 -33.47 34.58
N SER A 2 12.97 -33.03 33.42
CA SER A 2 13.74 -33.32 32.22
C SER A 2 15.04 -32.50 32.21
N GLY A 3 16.12 -33.06 31.65
CA GLY A 3 17.41 -32.38 31.52
C GLY A 3 17.29 -31.03 30.78
N ALA A 4 16.31 -30.88 29.91
CA ALA A 4 16.00 -29.62 29.21
C ALA A 4 15.60 -28.48 30.16
N LEU A 5 14.87 -28.77 31.24
CA LEU A 5 14.54 -27.77 32.26
C LEU A 5 15.77 -27.32 33.06
N ILE A 6 16.66 -28.25 33.31
CA ILE A 6 17.93 -27.95 34.02
C ILE A 6 18.81 -27.08 33.12
N GLN A 7 18.90 -27.37 31.83
CA GLN A 7 19.63 -26.54 30.87
C GLN A 7 19.03 -25.15 30.75
N LEU A 8 17.68 -25.02 30.79
CA LEU A 8 17.03 -23.73 30.71
C LEU A 8 17.35 -22.82 31.92
N VAL A 9 17.53 -23.43 33.12
CA VAL A 9 17.73 -22.68 34.36
C VAL A 9 19.22 -22.49 34.66
N SER A 10 20.12 -23.39 34.20
CA SER A 10 21.53 -23.26 34.41
C SER A 10 22.14 -22.12 33.61
N LYS A 11 22.87 -21.22 34.24
CA LYS A 11 23.62 -20.13 33.61
C LYS A 11 25.10 -20.46 33.62
N GLY A 12 25.67 -20.67 32.43
CA GLY A 12 27.13 -20.76 32.25
C GLY A 12 27.75 -19.41 31.95
N VAL A 13 29.07 -19.35 31.99
CA VAL A 13 29.84 -18.11 31.70
C VAL A 13 29.56 -17.60 30.29
N GLN A 14 29.27 -18.48 29.33
CA GLN A 14 28.95 -18.12 27.95
C GLN A 14 27.50 -17.68 27.77
N ASP A 15 26.61 -18.05 28.69
CA ASP A 15 25.18 -17.70 28.61
C ASP A 15 24.93 -16.20 28.87
N VAL A 16 25.89 -15.52 29.51
CA VAL A 16 25.85 -14.07 29.71
C VAL A 16 25.78 -13.33 28.37
N TYR A 17 26.42 -13.83 27.33
CA TYR A 17 26.39 -13.25 25.99
C TYR A 17 25.10 -13.57 25.22
N LEU A 18 24.46 -14.68 25.56
CA LEU A 18 23.24 -15.13 24.91
C LEU A 18 21.97 -14.61 25.61
N ASN A 19 22.03 -14.43 26.92
CA ASN A 19 20.90 -14.08 27.78
C ASN A 19 21.00 -12.67 28.38
N SER A 20 21.97 -11.85 27.96
CA SER A 20 22.05 -10.47 28.42
C SER A 20 20.91 -9.64 27.86
N ASP A 21 20.48 -8.61 28.60
CA ASP A 21 19.44 -7.67 28.14
C ASP A 21 19.85 -6.90 26.87
N GLU A 22 21.12 -6.92 26.53
CA GLU A 22 21.70 -6.30 25.32
C GLU A 22 21.82 -7.29 24.16
N GLY A 23 21.60 -8.58 24.39
CA GLY A 23 21.70 -9.62 23.37
C GLY A 23 20.52 -9.64 22.40
N HIS A 24 20.78 -10.05 21.16
CA HIS A 24 19.75 -10.34 20.19
C HIS A 24 19.24 -11.78 20.39
N SER A 25 17.93 -11.91 20.64
CA SER A 25 17.27 -13.21 20.72
C SER A 25 16.57 -13.53 19.42
N PHE A 26 16.60 -14.78 19.00
CA PHE A 26 15.87 -15.26 17.84
C PHE A 26 14.34 -15.05 17.98
N PHE A 27 13.83 -15.04 19.20
CA PHE A 27 12.40 -14.92 19.51
C PHE A 27 12.00 -13.54 20.05
N ARG A 28 12.94 -12.66 20.29
CA ARG A 28 12.69 -11.32 20.81
C ARG A 28 13.27 -10.28 19.84
N MET A 29 12.41 -9.53 19.25
CA MET A 29 12.79 -8.39 18.44
C MET A 29 12.70 -7.11 19.29
N LYS A 30 13.82 -6.40 19.44
CA LYS A 30 13.83 -5.10 20.11
C LYS A 30 13.60 -4.01 19.08
N PHE A 31 12.48 -3.34 19.19
CA PHE A 31 12.20 -2.16 18.39
C PHE A 31 12.74 -0.93 19.11
N THR A 32 13.69 -0.26 18.50
CA THR A 32 14.17 1.04 18.98
C THR A 32 13.58 2.14 18.13
N ARG A 33 12.93 3.11 18.78
CA ARG A 33 12.40 4.29 18.11
C ARG A 33 13.50 5.35 18.11
N HIS A 34 13.96 5.75 16.91
CA HIS A 34 15.00 6.77 16.78
C HIS A 34 14.45 8.18 16.92
N THR A 35 13.25 8.41 16.37
CA THR A 35 12.58 9.71 16.38
C THR A 35 11.11 9.54 16.68
N ASN A 36 10.44 10.61 17.05
CA ASN A 36 9.01 10.61 17.26
C ASN A 36 8.28 10.75 15.93
N PHE A 37 7.32 9.89 15.68
CA PHE A 37 6.43 9.98 14.54
C PHE A 37 5.03 9.49 14.91
N SER A 38 4.05 9.88 14.15
CA SER A 38 2.72 9.32 14.19
C SER A 38 2.22 9.02 12.79
N GLN A 39 1.28 8.10 12.68
CA GLN A 39 0.66 7.78 11.41
C GLN A 39 -0.85 7.73 11.57
N ALA A 40 -1.55 8.14 10.53
CA ALA A 40 -3.01 8.09 10.51
C ALA A 40 -3.53 7.89 9.07
N PRO A 41 -4.52 7.01 8.87
CA PRO A 41 -5.25 6.95 7.63
C PRO A 41 -6.09 8.21 7.47
N LYS A 42 -6.07 8.78 6.25
CA LYS A 42 -6.86 9.95 5.91
C LYS A 42 -7.67 9.69 4.64
N TYR A 43 -8.90 10.13 4.67
CA TYR A 43 -9.75 10.18 3.50
C TYR A 43 -9.23 11.23 2.51
N ILE A 44 -9.13 10.87 1.24
CA ILE A 44 -8.68 11.75 0.17
C ILE A 44 -9.88 12.23 -0.64
N LYS A 45 -10.57 11.32 -1.32
CA LYS A 45 -11.66 11.67 -2.23
C LYS A 45 -12.61 10.49 -2.47
N HIS A 46 -13.86 10.80 -2.90
CA HIS A 46 -14.73 9.82 -3.54
C HIS A 46 -14.32 9.62 -5.00
N LEU A 47 -14.41 8.39 -5.48
CA LEU A 47 -14.36 8.12 -6.91
C LEU A 47 -15.65 8.59 -7.56
N SER A 48 -15.53 9.32 -8.66
CA SER A 48 -16.65 9.85 -9.44
C SER A 48 -16.31 9.70 -10.92
N ASP A 49 -17.32 9.50 -11.73
CA ASP A 49 -17.22 9.36 -13.18
C ASP A 49 -16.60 10.59 -13.88
N LYS A 50 -16.74 11.75 -13.25
CA LYS A 50 -16.27 13.02 -13.80
C LYS A 50 -14.81 13.31 -13.55
N ASP A 51 -14.24 12.69 -12.51
CA ASP A 51 -12.87 12.93 -12.06
C ASP A 51 -12.05 11.65 -12.10
N MET A 52 -11.53 11.33 -13.25
CA MET A 52 -10.57 10.23 -13.43
C MET A 52 -9.18 10.57 -12.85
N SER A 53 -9.00 11.80 -12.41
CA SER A 53 -7.77 12.31 -11.84
C SER A 53 -7.97 12.64 -10.35
N ILE A 54 -7.09 12.08 -9.52
CA ILE A 54 -7.13 12.22 -8.08
C ILE A 54 -5.81 12.83 -7.64
N LYS A 55 -5.88 14.10 -7.26
CA LYS A 55 -4.74 14.75 -6.63
C LYS A 55 -4.60 14.30 -5.20
N ILE A 56 -3.40 13.90 -4.83
CA ILE A 56 -3.08 13.50 -3.46
C ILE A 56 -2.77 14.76 -2.65
N PRO A 57 -3.59 15.11 -1.66
CA PRO A 57 -3.36 16.29 -0.85
C PRO A 57 -2.18 16.04 0.12
N VAL A 58 -1.43 17.09 0.42
CA VAL A 58 -0.35 17.06 1.42
C VAL A 58 -0.99 17.20 2.81
N LEU A 59 -1.49 16.10 3.34
CA LEU A 59 -2.10 16.05 4.69
C LEU A 59 -1.12 15.63 5.78
N GLY A 60 0.06 15.14 5.40
CA GLY A 60 1.16 14.73 6.27
C GLY A 60 2.49 14.89 5.56
N ASP A 61 3.57 14.53 6.23
CA ASP A 61 4.93 14.71 5.70
C ASP A 61 5.29 13.64 4.69
N ILE A 62 4.83 12.41 4.93
CA ILE A 62 5.12 11.23 4.10
C ILE A 62 3.83 10.46 3.82
N LEU A 63 3.75 9.84 2.67
CA LEU A 63 2.72 8.88 2.30
C LEU A 63 3.33 7.49 2.18
N THR A 64 2.72 6.49 2.83
CA THR A 64 3.22 5.11 2.87
C THR A 64 2.25 4.08 2.31
N GLY A 65 1.04 4.45 2.01
CA GLY A 65 0.06 3.52 1.45
C GLY A 65 -1.17 4.21 0.92
N LEU A 66 -1.81 3.59 -0.05
CA LEU A 66 -3.06 4.01 -0.65
C LEU A 66 -3.98 2.81 -0.81
N TRP A 67 -5.28 3.02 -0.60
CA TRP A 67 -6.27 1.99 -0.87
C TRP A 67 -7.62 2.59 -1.21
N VAL A 68 -8.43 1.78 -1.87
CA VAL A 68 -9.83 2.07 -2.15
C VAL A 68 -10.71 1.23 -1.25
N GLU A 69 -11.65 1.87 -0.60
CA GLU A 69 -12.73 1.24 0.13
C GLU A 69 -14.03 1.41 -0.63
N SER A 70 -14.79 0.35 -0.74
CA SER A 70 -16.14 0.39 -1.31
C SER A 70 -17.11 -0.35 -0.41
N SER A 71 -18.23 0.27 -0.11
CA SER A 71 -19.35 -0.37 0.58
C SER A 71 -20.53 -0.51 -0.39
N SER A 72 -20.96 -1.74 -0.66
CA SER A 72 -22.18 -2.00 -1.41
C SER A 72 -23.35 -2.19 -0.45
N LEU A 73 -24.48 -1.54 -0.77
CA LEU A 73 -25.74 -1.81 -0.08
C LEU A 73 -26.48 -3.03 -0.67
N ASN A 74 -26.05 -3.51 -1.82
CA ASN A 74 -26.64 -4.66 -2.48
C ASN A 74 -25.64 -5.83 -2.44
N SER A 75 -26.06 -6.93 -1.88
CA SER A 75 -25.31 -8.15 -1.58
C SER A 75 -24.70 -8.90 -2.78
N ASN A 76 -24.83 -8.41 -4.00
CA ASN A 76 -24.52 -9.18 -5.21
C ASN A 76 -23.39 -8.60 -6.08
N ALA A 77 -22.72 -7.53 -5.69
CA ALA A 77 -21.68 -6.97 -6.54
C ALA A 77 -20.46 -6.53 -5.71
N ASN A 78 -19.34 -7.14 -5.99
CA ASN A 78 -18.01 -6.64 -5.63
C ASN A 78 -17.71 -5.38 -6.43
N ILE A 79 -18.21 -4.26 -5.99
CA ILE A 79 -18.15 -3.01 -6.75
C ILE A 79 -16.69 -2.65 -7.04
N ALA A 80 -15.78 -2.77 -6.06
CA ALA A 80 -14.41 -2.34 -6.29
C ALA A 80 -13.66 -3.27 -7.27
N SER A 81 -13.82 -4.58 -7.18
CA SER A 81 -13.19 -5.49 -8.15
C SER A 81 -13.77 -5.36 -9.54
N ASN A 82 -15.09 -5.21 -9.65
CA ASN A 82 -15.74 -5.02 -10.94
C ASN A 82 -15.46 -3.64 -11.52
N LEU A 83 -15.41 -2.60 -10.67
CA LEU A 83 -15.11 -1.25 -11.08
C LEU A 83 -13.72 -1.11 -11.71
N PHE A 84 -12.73 -1.77 -11.12
CA PHE A 84 -11.34 -1.70 -11.60
C PHE A 84 -10.99 -2.77 -12.64
N TYR A 85 -11.92 -3.68 -12.94
CA TYR A 85 -11.68 -4.70 -13.96
C TYR A 85 -11.29 -4.03 -15.29
N ASN A 86 -10.23 -4.55 -15.92
CA ASN A 86 -9.67 -4.02 -17.18
C ASN A 86 -9.32 -2.52 -17.17
N SER A 87 -9.11 -1.93 -16.01
CA SER A 87 -8.70 -0.53 -15.86
C SER A 87 -7.20 -0.39 -15.67
N THR A 88 -6.70 0.82 -15.89
CA THR A 88 -5.31 1.18 -15.64
C THR A 88 -5.20 2.26 -14.59
N LEU A 89 -4.18 2.17 -13.75
CA LEU A 89 -3.81 3.15 -12.74
C LEU A 89 -2.47 3.78 -13.13
N ASP A 90 -2.48 5.06 -13.41
CA ASP A 90 -1.30 5.83 -13.77
C ASP A 90 -0.92 6.75 -12.61
N LEU A 91 0.33 6.66 -12.15
CA LEU A 91 0.90 7.55 -11.15
C LEU A 91 1.68 8.66 -11.84
N PHE A 92 1.34 9.91 -11.53
CA PHE A 92 2.04 11.10 -12.00
C PHE A 92 2.65 11.86 -10.82
N ILE A 93 3.88 12.33 -11.00
CA ILE A 93 4.55 13.23 -10.07
C ILE A 93 5.11 14.41 -10.87
N GLY A 94 4.69 15.62 -10.55
CA GLY A 94 5.10 16.81 -11.27
C GLY A 94 4.73 16.80 -12.76
N GLY A 95 3.64 16.14 -13.10
CA GLY A 95 3.17 15.99 -14.49
C GLY A 95 3.87 14.89 -15.30
N GLN A 96 4.88 14.22 -14.74
CA GLN A 96 5.54 13.08 -15.38
C GLN A 96 4.89 11.77 -14.92
N LYS A 97 4.64 10.89 -15.86
CA LYS A 97 4.14 9.54 -15.58
C LYS A 97 5.26 8.67 -15.03
N ILE A 98 5.12 8.25 -13.80
CA ILE A 98 6.12 7.45 -13.09
C ILE A 98 5.85 5.96 -13.22
N ASP A 99 4.59 5.55 -13.07
CA ASP A 99 4.19 4.15 -13.15
C ASP A 99 2.82 4.01 -13.82
N SER A 100 2.59 2.84 -14.39
CA SER A 100 1.32 2.49 -15.06
C SER A 100 1.00 1.03 -14.77
N GLN A 101 -0.02 0.81 -13.98
CA GLN A 101 -0.42 -0.53 -13.55
C GLN A 101 -1.75 -0.91 -14.16
N HIS A 102 -1.81 -2.07 -14.79
CA HIS A 102 -3.04 -2.66 -15.29
C HIS A 102 -3.70 -3.52 -14.21
N TYR A 103 -5.01 -3.73 -14.32
CA TYR A 103 -5.79 -4.54 -13.37
C TYR A 103 -5.20 -5.95 -13.16
N ASP A 104 -4.68 -6.58 -14.21
CA ASP A 104 -4.04 -7.90 -14.12
C ASP A 104 -2.92 -7.92 -13.06
N TYR A 105 -2.20 -6.80 -12.90
CA TYR A 105 -1.15 -6.70 -11.89
C TYR A 105 -1.71 -6.49 -10.48
N PHE A 106 -2.43 -5.40 -10.24
CA PHE A 106 -2.84 -5.04 -8.89
C PHE A 106 -4.06 -5.82 -8.40
N GLY A 107 -4.89 -6.33 -9.31
CA GLY A 107 -6.08 -7.12 -8.99
C GLY A 107 -5.84 -8.61 -8.87
N ASP A 108 -4.94 -9.17 -9.70
CA ASP A 108 -4.72 -10.62 -9.81
C ASP A 108 -3.31 -11.05 -9.38
N ILE A 109 -2.26 -10.46 -9.97
CA ILE A 109 -0.88 -10.93 -9.71
C ILE A 109 -0.45 -10.56 -8.29
N TRP A 110 -0.60 -9.32 -7.90
CA TRP A 110 -0.15 -8.87 -6.59
C TRP A 110 -0.85 -9.59 -5.42
N PRO A 111 -2.18 -9.75 -5.38
CA PRO A 111 -2.84 -10.48 -4.31
C PRO A 111 -2.47 -11.96 -4.24
N ASN A 112 -2.20 -12.60 -5.38
CA ASN A 112 -1.95 -14.03 -5.44
C ASN A 112 -0.48 -14.41 -5.20
N TYR A 113 0.46 -13.62 -5.71
CA TYR A 113 1.88 -13.97 -5.72
C TYR A 113 2.75 -13.09 -4.85
N LEU A 114 2.42 -11.79 -4.75
CA LEU A 114 3.26 -10.81 -4.09
C LEU A 114 2.79 -10.44 -2.69
N ALA A 115 1.61 -10.90 -2.27
CA ALA A 115 1.15 -10.72 -0.91
C ALA A 115 2.04 -11.49 0.08
N ASP A 116 2.45 -10.85 1.18
CA ASP A 116 3.45 -11.36 2.12
C ASP A 116 3.04 -12.67 2.80
N THR A 117 1.75 -12.93 2.96
CA THR A 117 1.25 -14.11 3.67
C THR A 117 0.05 -14.72 2.97
N TRP A 118 -0.13 -16.02 3.14
CA TRP A 118 -1.29 -16.75 2.63
C TRP A 118 -2.62 -16.17 3.11
N ASN A 119 -2.72 -15.81 4.38
CA ASN A 119 -3.95 -15.23 4.92
C ASN A 119 -4.28 -13.89 4.26
N LYS A 120 -3.28 -13.04 4.03
CA LYS A 120 -3.43 -11.77 3.34
C LYS A 120 -3.89 -11.95 1.89
N SER A 121 -3.30 -12.92 1.18
CA SER A 121 -3.72 -13.31 -0.16
C SER A 121 -5.17 -13.80 -0.18
N GLN A 122 -5.57 -14.64 0.76
CA GLN A 122 -6.95 -15.16 0.86
C GLN A 122 -7.95 -14.04 1.16
N GLU A 123 -7.64 -13.13 2.05
CA GLU A 123 -8.51 -12.00 2.36
C GLU A 123 -8.69 -11.05 1.16
N LEU A 124 -7.63 -10.80 0.42
CA LEU A 124 -7.69 -9.99 -0.79
C LEU A 124 -8.47 -10.66 -1.91
N ASN A 125 -8.39 -11.99 -2.03
CA ASN A 125 -9.11 -12.77 -3.02
C ASN A 125 -10.55 -13.11 -2.61
N ASN A 126 -10.83 -13.17 -1.32
CA ASN A 126 -12.17 -13.47 -0.77
C ASN A 126 -13.16 -12.30 -0.93
N LYS A 127 -12.98 -11.53 -1.97
CA LYS A 127 -13.80 -10.36 -2.33
C LYS A 127 -15.27 -10.72 -2.58
N THR A 128 -15.62 -12.00 -2.53
CA THR A 128 -16.88 -12.45 -3.11
C THR A 128 -17.95 -12.82 -2.13
N SER A 129 -17.67 -13.12 -0.86
CA SER A 129 -18.68 -14.00 -0.33
C SER A 129 -19.67 -13.41 0.64
N THR A 130 -19.44 -12.40 1.41
CA THR A 130 -20.49 -12.07 2.40
C THR A 130 -20.38 -10.70 3.05
N SER A 131 -19.31 -9.98 2.83
CA SER A 131 -19.18 -8.64 3.36
C SER A 131 -19.55 -7.60 2.31
N ASN A 132 -20.45 -6.71 2.65
CA ASN A 132 -20.79 -5.55 1.83
C ASN A 132 -19.65 -4.52 1.72
N PHE A 133 -18.43 -4.95 1.97
CA PHE A 133 -17.24 -4.11 2.03
C PHE A 133 -16.12 -4.71 1.19
N THR A 134 -15.55 -3.90 0.33
CA THR A 134 -14.39 -4.27 -0.48
C THR A 134 -13.24 -3.33 -0.19
N PHE A 135 -12.08 -3.91 0.02
CA PHE A 135 -10.83 -3.22 0.23
C PHE A 135 -9.86 -3.58 -0.91
N LEU A 136 -9.37 -2.57 -1.63
CA LEU A 136 -8.42 -2.74 -2.73
C LEU A 136 -7.17 -1.89 -2.45
N PRO A 137 -6.03 -2.47 -2.07
CA PRO A 137 -4.78 -1.75 -1.94
C PRO A 137 -4.26 -1.33 -3.32
N LEU A 138 -3.79 -0.09 -3.43
CA LEU A 138 -3.11 0.44 -4.61
C LEU A 138 -1.61 0.36 -4.35
N HIS A 139 -0.96 -0.62 -4.99
CA HIS A 139 0.43 -0.96 -4.68
C HIS A 139 1.40 -0.25 -5.61
N PHE A 140 1.76 0.98 -5.29
CA PHE A 140 2.83 1.73 -5.93
C PHE A 140 4.16 1.55 -5.18
N PHE A 141 5.27 1.98 -5.78
CA PHE A 141 6.61 1.82 -5.22
C PHE A 141 6.75 2.29 -3.76
N PHE A 142 6.03 3.33 -3.36
CA PHE A 142 6.06 3.86 -2.00
C PHE A 142 5.20 3.09 -0.98
N CYS A 143 4.44 2.12 -1.44
CA CYS A 143 3.65 1.23 -0.58
C CYS A 143 4.45 0.01 -0.11
N ASP A 144 5.64 -0.20 -0.63
CA ASP A 144 6.54 -1.29 -0.24
C ASP A 144 7.12 -1.07 1.15
N HIS A 145 7.55 -2.17 1.78
CA HIS A 145 8.22 -2.11 3.06
C HIS A 145 9.52 -1.29 2.96
N LYS A 146 9.68 -0.32 3.85
CA LYS A 146 10.80 0.65 3.88
C LYS A 146 10.80 1.69 2.75
N ALA A 147 9.77 1.72 1.90
CA ALA A 147 9.59 2.76 0.93
C ALA A 147 8.59 3.81 1.41
N PHE A 148 8.68 5.01 0.88
CA PHE A 148 7.77 6.10 1.19
C PHE A 148 7.80 7.19 0.12
N LEU A 149 6.76 7.99 0.06
CA LEU A 149 6.68 9.17 -0.79
C LEU A 149 6.79 10.44 0.08
N PRO A 150 7.88 11.22 0.00
CA PRO A 150 8.07 12.42 0.82
C PRO A 150 7.26 13.59 0.27
N LEU A 151 6.01 13.72 0.67
CA LEU A 151 5.12 14.79 0.19
C LEU A 151 5.66 16.17 0.55
N ILE A 152 6.33 16.30 1.69
CA ILE A 152 6.90 17.58 2.14
C ILE A 152 8.04 18.06 1.22
N ALA A 153 8.78 17.15 0.60
CA ALA A 153 9.84 17.48 -0.36
C ALA A 153 9.28 17.83 -1.75
N LEU A 154 8.04 17.42 -2.03
CA LEU A 154 7.36 17.61 -3.32
C LEU A 154 6.46 18.86 -3.33
N GLN A 155 6.80 19.92 -2.58
CA GLN A 155 5.94 21.11 -2.41
C GLN A 155 5.53 21.79 -3.72
N HIS A 156 6.34 21.68 -4.77
CA HIS A 156 6.09 22.27 -6.09
C HIS A 156 5.65 21.26 -7.14
N HIS A 157 5.54 20.00 -6.77
CA HIS A 157 5.17 18.91 -7.67
C HIS A 157 3.91 18.22 -7.15
N GLU A 158 2.84 18.34 -7.91
CA GLU A 158 1.61 17.63 -7.58
C GLU A 158 1.78 16.13 -7.80
N VAL A 159 1.28 15.35 -6.87
CA VAL A 159 1.14 13.90 -7.00
C VAL A 159 -0.29 13.60 -7.41
N GLU A 160 -0.45 12.89 -8.50
CA GLU A 160 -1.75 12.63 -9.10
C GLU A 160 -1.85 11.16 -9.51
N ILE A 161 -2.98 10.55 -9.21
CA ILE A 161 -3.35 9.23 -9.73
C ILE A 161 -4.43 9.42 -10.77
N ARG A 162 -4.21 8.92 -11.97
CA ARG A 162 -5.21 8.87 -13.02
C ARG A 162 -5.70 7.44 -13.18
N ILE A 163 -7.01 7.30 -13.18
CA ILE A 163 -7.66 6.03 -13.33
C ILE A 163 -8.36 6.04 -14.69
N ASN A 164 -7.95 5.12 -15.55
CA ASN A 164 -8.62 4.91 -16.83
C ASN A 164 -9.51 3.68 -16.69
N PHE A 165 -10.81 3.93 -16.47
CA PHE A 165 -11.78 2.85 -16.36
C PHE A 165 -12.19 2.34 -17.73
N ASP A 166 -12.56 1.06 -17.78
CA ASP A 166 -13.27 0.53 -18.93
C ASP A 166 -14.67 1.17 -19.03
N GLU A 167 -15.11 1.49 -20.25
CA GLU A 167 -16.42 2.13 -20.49
C GLU A 167 -17.58 1.33 -19.88
N ALA A 168 -17.51 0.01 -19.91
CA ALA A 168 -18.52 -0.86 -19.30
C ALA A 168 -18.62 -0.68 -17.78
N ASN A 169 -17.51 -0.30 -17.13
CA ASN A 169 -17.43 -0.14 -15.68
C ASN A 169 -17.83 1.26 -15.21
N LEU A 170 -17.78 2.25 -16.09
CA LEU A 170 -18.20 3.63 -15.77
C LEU A 170 -19.66 3.70 -15.30
N ALA A 171 -20.53 2.84 -15.85
CA ALA A 171 -21.93 2.76 -15.42
C ALA A 171 -22.10 2.35 -13.95
N LEU A 172 -21.12 1.64 -13.38
CA LEU A 172 -21.13 1.23 -11.97
C LEU A 172 -20.83 2.41 -11.04
N ILE A 173 -20.04 3.37 -11.51
CA ILE A 173 -19.70 4.58 -10.73
C ILE A 173 -20.90 5.51 -10.64
N THR A 174 -21.60 5.73 -11.76
CA THR A 174 -22.76 6.63 -11.84
C THR A 174 -23.92 6.17 -10.97
N ALA A 175 -24.10 4.85 -10.82
CA ALA A 175 -25.16 4.30 -9.98
C ALA A 175 -24.88 4.47 -8.47
N ASP A 176 -23.61 4.59 -8.09
CA ASP A 176 -23.17 4.52 -6.70
C ASP A 176 -22.06 5.53 -6.32
N GLU A 177 -22.16 6.77 -6.82
CA GLU A 177 -21.18 7.86 -6.70
C GLU A 177 -20.54 8.05 -5.29
N LYS A 178 -21.16 7.58 -4.24
CA LYS A 178 -20.71 7.81 -2.87
C LYS A 178 -20.05 6.59 -2.21
N LYS A 179 -19.95 5.46 -2.91
CA LYS A 179 -19.59 4.20 -2.27
C LYS A 179 -18.10 3.86 -2.33
N ALA A 180 -17.39 4.31 -3.35
CA ALA A 180 -15.95 4.09 -3.45
C ALA A 180 -15.17 5.32 -2.97
N LYS A 181 -14.29 5.11 -1.99
CA LYS A 181 -13.50 6.15 -1.34
C LYS A 181 -12.03 5.79 -1.40
N ILE A 182 -11.18 6.77 -1.66
CA ILE A 182 -9.74 6.61 -1.57
C ILE A 182 -9.24 7.14 -0.25
N TYR A 183 -8.38 6.36 0.38
CA TYR A 183 -7.67 6.69 1.60
C TYR A 183 -6.17 6.58 1.39
N GLY A 184 -5.43 7.37 2.16
CA GLY A 184 -3.97 7.29 2.23
C GLY A 184 -3.50 7.18 3.66
N ASN A 185 -2.43 6.42 3.88
CA ASN A 185 -1.75 6.34 5.16
C ASN A 185 -0.66 7.40 5.23
N TYR A 186 -0.90 8.45 6.00
CA TYR A 186 0.00 9.58 6.19
C TYR A 186 0.81 9.43 7.46
N VAL A 187 2.07 9.79 7.37
CA VAL A 187 2.99 9.81 8.50
C VAL A 187 3.39 11.26 8.78
N TYR A 188 3.38 11.61 10.05
CA TYR A 188 3.79 12.91 10.59
C TYR A 188 5.11 12.73 11.30
N LEU A 189 6.10 13.51 10.90
CA LEU A 189 7.46 13.42 11.40
C LEU A 189 7.77 14.51 12.40
N ASP A 190 8.81 14.29 13.21
CA ASP A 190 9.38 15.29 14.08
C ASP A 190 10.17 16.35 13.26
N THR A 191 10.36 17.53 13.86
CA THR A 191 10.98 18.69 13.22
C THR A 191 12.34 18.37 12.57
N ASN A 192 13.19 17.64 13.27
CA ASN A 192 14.53 17.30 12.78
C ASN A 192 14.49 16.44 11.50
N GLU A 193 13.57 15.47 11.43
CA GLU A 193 13.41 14.62 10.25
C GLU A 193 12.80 15.40 9.09
N ARG A 194 11.81 16.26 9.37
CA ARG A 194 11.21 17.12 8.35
C ARG A 194 12.25 18.02 7.67
N GLU A 195 13.08 18.69 8.46
CA GLU A 195 14.17 19.53 7.95
C GLU A 195 15.17 18.73 7.14
N SER A 196 15.49 17.51 7.58
CA SER A 196 16.39 16.62 6.84
C SER A 196 15.82 16.21 5.48
N LEU A 197 14.51 15.94 5.39
CA LEU A 197 13.85 15.58 4.13
C LEU A 197 13.74 16.76 3.14
N ILE A 198 13.67 17.99 3.64
CA ILE A 198 13.59 19.18 2.80
C ILE A 198 14.96 19.61 2.29
N THR A 199 16.01 19.49 3.14
CA THR A 199 17.34 20.05 2.86
C THR A 199 18.23 19.12 2.06
N ARG A 200 18.03 17.80 2.16
CA ARG A 200 18.91 16.83 1.50
C ARG A 200 18.33 16.39 0.17
N PRO A 201 19.16 16.24 -0.87
CA PRO A 201 18.73 15.55 -2.08
C PRO A 201 18.36 14.11 -1.73
N LEU A 202 17.24 13.65 -2.24
CA LEU A 202 16.72 12.32 -2.00
C LEU A 202 16.74 11.53 -3.31
N ASP A 203 17.46 10.41 -3.30
CA ASP A 203 17.47 9.46 -4.41
C ASP A 203 16.71 8.21 -3.98
N PHE A 204 15.71 7.82 -4.76
CA PHE A 204 14.89 6.62 -4.52
C PHE A 204 15.10 5.60 -5.61
N VAL A 205 15.26 4.36 -5.20
CA VAL A 205 15.10 3.22 -6.10
C VAL A 205 13.61 2.90 -6.15
N ILE A 206 13.03 2.99 -7.34
CA ILE A 206 11.61 2.73 -7.56
C ILE A 206 11.41 1.44 -8.36
N THR A 207 10.31 0.75 -8.09
CA THR A 207 9.82 -0.34 -8.91
C THR A 207 8.76 0.18 -9.87
N GLN A 208 8.81 -0.23 -11.13
CA GLN A 208 7.82 0.11 -12.14
C GLN A 208 7.25 -1.17 -12.76
N VAL A 209 5.97 -1.14 -13.06
CA VAL A 209 5.29 -2.26 -13.72
C VAL A 209 5.24 -2.00 -15.21
N GLN A 210 5.61 -2.99 -16.01
CA GLN A 210 5.53 -2.92 -17.47
C GLN A 210 4.74 -4.12 -18.00
N ARG A 211 3.68 -3.82 -18.75
CA ARG A 211 2.89 -4.83 -19.46
C ARG A 211 3.35 -4.93 -20.89
N ILE A 212 3.60 -6.15 -21.36
CA ILE A 212 3.95 -6.45 -22.74
C ILE A 212 2.97 -7.52 -23.25
N GLU A 213 2.35 -7.26 -24.38
CA GLU A 213 1.44 -8.18 -25.03
C GLU A 213 2.15 -8.86 -26.22
N PHE A 214 2.11 -10.18 -26.25
CA PHE A 214 2.63 -10.98 -27.36
C PHE A 214 1.47 -11.61 -28.11
N PRO A 215 1.28 -11.35 -29.42
CA PRO A 215 0.29 -12.06 -30.20
C PRO A 215 0.72 -13.52 -30.37
N LEU A 216 -0.06 -14.43 -29.81
CA LEU A 216 0.11 -15.85 -30.05
C LEU A 216 -0.57 -16.19 -31.40
N THR A 217 0.21 -16.29 -32.45
CA THR A 217 -0.28 -16.87 -33.71
C THR A 217 -0.33 -18.39 -33.54
N THR A 218 -1.52 -18.94 -33.48
CA THR A 218 -1.73 -20.39 -33.67
C THR A 218 -1.41 -20.71 -35.11
N THR A 219 -0.32 -21.42 -35.34
CA THR A 219 -0.03 -22.14 -36.62
C THR A 219 -0.88 -23.39 -36.73
#